data_1bef9d3c9ac9b7bf18bf22c663a3dbb2
#
_entry.id   1bef9d3c9ac9b7bf18bf22c663a3dbb2
#
_cell.length_a   1.000
_cell.length_b   1.000
_cell.length_c   1.000
_cell.angle_alpha   90.00
_cell.angle_beta   90.00
_cell.angle_gamma   90.00
#
_symmetry.space_group_name_H-M   'P 1'
#
loop_
_entity.id
_entity.type
_entity.pdbx_description
1 polymer ?
#
loop_
_entity_poly.entity_id
_entity_poly.type
_entity_poly.pdbx_seq_one_letter_code
_entity_poly.pdbx_strand_id
1 'polypeptide(L)'
;MALPPPDLLTCPDCGPGAALSTGAAAETFACPRCGRTFGAGGGVLDLVPKSVPSLTEETVRQFGDSWSSHEYLAPYQEKQFLDWTAPVGREAFRGRTVLEAGCGKGRHTFHIGGYGVQRLFSLDLSDAVLIAAQYTKAFPAVSCIRADLLRIPLADDSVDVAVCLGVLHHLQDPQAGLRELWRVLKPGGTLVLWVYAREGNGWIVALVDPLRKGLTSRIPTKLLRPLLLPLSFSLFLALKLLYGPVTRRGERPVGWLPYAAYLGYISKFPFREVEHIVLDHLCPPIAYYLSRPTLEGWFAELKPATFEFRWHNRNSWNVVAEKAAAGRHE
;
A
#
# COMPACT_ATOMS: atom_id res chain seq x y z
N MET A 1 -15.89 -15.99 -1.27
CA MET A 1 -15.55 -14.64 -0.75
C MET A 1 -16.81 -14.01 -0.22
N ALA A 2 -16.80 -13.39 0.96
CA ALA A 2 -17.95 -12.61 1.40
C ALA A 2 -17.92 -11.23 0.69
N LEU A 3 -19.02 -10.87 0.05
CA LEU A 3 -19.18 -9.52 -0.47
C LEU A 3 -19.36 -8.53 0.68
N PRO A 4 -18.85 -7.28 0.55
CA PRO A 4 -19.10 -6.25 1.54
C PRO A 4 -20.60 -5.96 1.67
N PRO A 5 -21.09 -5.58 2.86
CA PRO A 5 -22.46 -5.09 3.01
C PRO A 5 -22.66 -3.81 2.17
N PRO A 6 -23.81 -3.67 1.48
CA PRO A 6 -24.06 -2.53 0.59
C PRO A 6 -24.00 -1.17 1.28
N ASP A 7 -24.41 -1.10 2.54
CA ASP A 7 -24.42 0.11 3.38
C ASP A 7 -23.01 0.65 3.69
N LEU A 8 -22.00 -0.19 3.60
CA LEU A 8 -20.58 0.21 3.72
C LEU A 8 -19.96 0.64 2.40
N LEU A 9 -20.64 0.41 1.27
CA LEU A 9 -20.13 0.74 -0.06
C LEU A 9 -20.71 2.03 -0.61
N THR A 10 -19.86 2.82 -1.27
CA THR A 10 -20.27 4.05 -1.93
C THR A 10 -19.91 4.03 -3.42
N CYS A 11 -20.64 4.78 -4.22
CA CYS A 11 -20.37 4.89 -5.65
C CYS A 11 -19.06 5.68 -5.88
N PRO A 12 -18.06 5.12 -6.59
CA PRO A 12 -16.80 5.81 -6.83
C PRO A 12 -16.95 7.06 -7.74
N ASP A 13 -18.05 7.16 -8.50
CA ASP A 13 -18.31 8.31 -9.36
C ASP A 13 -19.11 9.40 -8.66
N CYS A 14 -20.02 9.03 -7.74
CA CYS A 14 -20.90 9.96 -7.05
C CYS A 14 -20.40 10.42 -5.69
N GLY A 15 -19.39 9.72 -5.14
CA GLY A 15 -18.74 10.04 -3.87
C GLY A 15 -19.45 9.48 -2.64
N PRO A 16 -18.96 9.86 -1.43
CA PRO A 16 -19.32 9.22 -0.15
C PRO A 16 -20.83 9.26 0.19
N GLY A 17 -21.55 10.30 -0.24
CA GLY A 17 -22.99 10.41 0.00
C GLY A 17 -23.88 9.53 -0.86
N ALA A 18 -23.32 8.67 -1.73
CA ALA A 18 -24.07 7.82 -2.64
C ALA A 18 -23.83 6.33 -2.31
N ALA A 19 -24.49 5.87 -1.22
CA ALA A 19 -24.45 4.47 -0.82
C ALA A 19 -24.95 3.57 -1.97
N LEU A 20 -24.31 2.42 -2.13
CA LEU A 20 -24.75 1.41 -3.10
C LEU A 20 -25.89 0.58 -2.51
N SER A 21 -26.77 0.11 -3.38
CA SER A 21 -27.80 -0.87 -3.07
C SER A 21 -27.47 -2.22 -3.70
N THR A 22 -28.07 -3.30 -3.22
CA THR A 22 -27.99 -4.60 -3.90
C THR A 22 -28.56 -4.48 -5.30
N GLY A 23 -27.86 -4.94 -6.31
CA GLY A 23 -28.31 -4.94 -7.69
C GLY A 23 -29.34 -6.04 -7.98
N ALA A 24 -29.96 -5.99 -9.15
CA ALA A 24 -30.95 -6.97 -9.58
C ALA A 24 -30.36 -8.37 -9.83
N ALA A 25 -29.10 -8.44 -10.26
CA ALA A 25 -28.40 -9.72 -10.45
C ALA A 25 -27.61 -10.11 -9.20
N ALA A 26 -27.36 -11.40 -9.05
CA ALA A 26 -26.52 -11.91 -7.95
C ALA A 26 -25.13 -11.26 -7.99
N GLU A 27 -24.57 -11.00 -6.81
CA GLU A 27 -23.23 -10.40 -6.64
C GLU A 27 -23.02 -9.05 -7.36
N THR A 28 -24.12 -8.28 -7.55
CA THR A 28 -24.07 -6.94 -8.13
C THR A 28 -24.53 -5.88 -7.15
N PHE A 29 -24.02 -4.66 -7.36
CA PHE A 29 -24.41 -3.46 -6.64
C PHE A 29 -24.84 -2.37 -7.63
N ALA A 30 -25.77 -1.52 -7.24
CA ALA A 30 -26.25 -0.43 -8.07
C ALA A 30 -26.17 0.90 -7.32
N CYS A 31 -25.80 1.96 -8.02
CA CYS A 31 -25.85 3.30 -7.49
C CYS A 31 -27.22 3.92 -7.75
N PRO A 32 -28.02 4.25 -6.73
CA PRO A 32 -29.34 4.85 -6.93
C PRO A 32 -29.26 6.27 -7.51
N ARG A 33 -28.09 6.94 -7.41
CA ARG A 33 -27.91 8.32 -7.91
C ARG A 33 -27.58 8.39 -9.39
N CYS A 34 -26.69 7.53 -9.91
CA CYS A 34 -26.26 7.57 -11.32
C CYS A 34 -26.68 6.34 -12.14
N GLY A 35 -27.33 5.36 -11.53
CA GLY A 35 -27.79 4.14 -12.19
C GLY A 35 -26.70 3.14 -12.56
N ARG A 36 -25.42 3.44 -12.28
CA ARG A 36 -24.31 2.53 -12.60
C ARG A 36 -24.40 1.27 -11.76
N THR A 37 -24.15 0.13 -12.39
CA THR A 37 -24.05 -1.19 -11.75
C THR A 37 -22.60 -1.63 -11.67
N PHE A 38 -22.26 -2.35 -10.61
CA PHE A 38 -20.94 -2.90 -10.31
C PHE A 38 -21.12 -4.38 -10.01
N GLY A 39 -20.18 -5.19 -10.46
CA GLY A 39 -20.25 -6.64 -10.27
C GLY A 39 -18.99 -7.22 -9.65
N ALA A 40 -19.13 -8.40 -9.06
CA ALA A 40 -17.99 -9.20 -8.62
C ALA A 40 -17.66 -10.27 -9.66
N GLY A 41 -16.36 -10.44 -9.91
CA GLY A 41 -15.84 -11.45 -10.83
C GLY A 41 -14.47 -11.95 -10.36
N GLY A 42 -14.19 -13.25 -10.48
CA GLY A 42 -12.91 -13.82 -10.06
C GLY A 42 -12.59 -13.66 -8.57
N GLY A 43 -13.60 -13.42 -7.71
CA GLY A 43 -13.40 -13.14 -6.29
C GLY A 43 -13.02 -11.69 -5.98
N VAL A 44 -13.25 -10.76 -6.90
CA VAL A 44 -12.97 -9.33 -6.75
C VAL A 44 -14.22 -8.53 -7.10
N LEU A 45 -14.58 -7.56 -6.28
CA LEU A 45 -15.62 -6.59 -6.57
C LEU A 45 -14.98 -5.41 -7.33
N ASP A 46 -15.48 -5.10 -8.54
CA ASP A 46 -14.93 -4.02 -9.36
C ASP A 46 -15.70 -2.71 -9.11
N LEU A 47 -15.05 -1.78 -8.42
CA LEU A 47 -15.53 -0.43 -8.10
C LEU A 47 -14.59 0.65 -8.67
N VAL A 48 -14.01 0.42 -9.84
CA VAL A 48 -13.18 1.41 -10.52
C VAL A 48 -14.03 2.58 -11.01
N PRO A 49 -13.66 3.84 -10.78
CA PRO A 49 -14.39 5.00 -11.31
C PRO A 49 -14.37 5.03 -12.84
N LYS A 50 -15.33 5.75 -13.47
CA LYS A 50 -15.43 5.88 -14.94
C LYS A 50 -14.21 6.51 -15.57
N SER A 51 -13.53 7.39 -14.84
CA SER A 51 -12.33 8.06 -15.31
C SER A 51 -11.21 7.92 -14.27
N VAL A 52 -10.11 7.35 -14.71
CA VAL A 52 -8.84 7.32 -13.98
C VAL A 52 -7.85 8.16 -14.78
N PRO A 53 -7.06 9.04 -14.17
CA PRO A 53 -6.06 9.81 -14.90
C PRO A 53 -5.02 8.91 -15.58
N SER A 54 -4.62 9.24 -16.81
CA SER A 54 -3.71 8.41 -17.63
C SER A 54 -2.38 8.10 -16.95
N LEU A 55 -1.83 9.03 -16.18
CA LEU A 55 -0.59 8.80 -15.42
C LEU A 55 -0.79 7.81 -14.26
N THR A 56 -1.98 7.79 -13.65
CA THR A 56 -2.36 6.78 -12.66
C THR A 56 -2.52 5.41 -13.32
N GLU A 57 -3.20 5.33 -14.47
CA GLU A 57 -3.34 4.08 -15.24
C GLU A 57 -1.98 3.49 -15.61
N GLU A 58 -1.05 4.32 -16.08
CA GLU A 58 0.31 3.89 -16.42
C GLU A 58 1.05 3.35 -15.19
N THR A 59 0.99 4.06 -14.05
CA THR A 59 1.60 3.64 -12.79
C THR A 59 1.03 2.28 -12.34
N VAL A 60 -0.29 2.14 -12.35
CA VAL A 60 -1.02 0.92 -11.99
C VAL A 60 -0.66 -0.26 -12.90
N ARG A 61 -0.58 -0.02 -14.21
CA ARG A 61 -0.18 -1.04 -15.19
C ARG A 61 1.23 -1.57 -14.93
N GLN A 62 2.17 -0.68 -14.68
CA GLN A 62 3.57 -1.06 -14.43
C GLN A 62 3.72 -1.85 -13.12
N PHE A 63 3.00 -1.45 -12.06
CA PHE A 63 2.96 -2.23 -10.82
C PHE A 63 2.27 -3.58 -11.03
N GLY A 64 1.14 -3.63 -11.71
CA GLY A 64 0.44 -4.87 -12.02
C GLY A 64 1.34 -5.87 -12.76
N ASP A 65 2.05 -5.43 -13.81
CA ASP A 65 3.03 -6.25 -14.54
C ASP A 65 4.19 -6.72 -13.65
N SER A 66 4.68 -5.86 -12.75
CA SER A 66 5.76 -6.20 -11.80
C SER A 66 5.31 -7.24 -10.77
N TRP A 67 4.15 -7.03 -10.15
CA TRP A 67 3.61 -7.92 -9.12
C TRP A 67 3.20 -9.29 -9.65
N SER A 68 2.66 -9.38 -10.87
CA SER A 68 2.26 -10.65 -11.51
C SER A 68 3.43 -11.60 -11.74
N SER A 69 4.65 -11.07 -11.86
CA SER A 69 5.86 -11.89 -12.07
C SER A 69 6.48 -12.46 -10.79
N HIS A 70 5.94 -12.14 -9.60
CA HIS A 70 6.50 -12.53 -8.30
C HIS A 70 5.45 -13.19 -7.40
N GLU A 71 4.80 -14.23 -7.91
CA GLU A 71 3.73 -14.97 -7.23
C GLU A 71 4.27 -15.91 -6.14
N TYR A 72 4.62 -15.39 -4.96
CA TYR A 72 4.89 -16.23 -3.80
C TYR A 72 4.69 -15.47 -2.48
N LEU A 73 4.30 -16.23 -1.45
CA LEU A 73 4.27 -15.78 -0.07
C LEU A 73 5.46 -16.39 0.67
N ALA A 74 6.26 -15.57 1.31
CA ALA A 74 7.44 -16.01 2.04
C ALA A 74 7.28 -15.76 3.55
N PRO A 75 7.78 -16.65 4.42
CA PRO A 75 7.63 -16.53 5.87
C PRO A 75 8.17 -15.22 6.47
N TYR A 76 9.20 -14.62 5.85
CA TYR A 76 9.76 -13.36 6.33
C TYR A 76 8.87 -12.14 6.09
N GLN A 77 7.87 -12.24 5.20
CA GLN A 77 6.98 -11.12 4.84
C GLN A 77 6.07 -10.72 6.01
N GLU A 78 5.68 -11.63 6.88
CA GLU A 78 4.96 -11.28 8.10
C GLU A 78 5.82 -10.45 9.05
N LYS A 79 7.10 -10.84 9.23
CA LYS A 79 8.02 -10.05 10.04
C LYS A 79 8.20 -8.65 9.45
N GLN A 80 8.32 -8.55 8.13
CA GLN A 80 8.42 -7.27 7.44
C GLN A 80 7.16 -6.42 7.65
N PHE A 81 5.98 -7.03 7.55
CA PHE A 81 4.71 -6.36 7.81
C PHE A 81 4.65 -5.78 9.22
N LEU A 82 4.94 -6.59 10.25
CA LEU A 82 4.94 -6.17 11.65
C LEU A 82 6.00 -5.11 11.94
N ASP A 83 7.13 -5.13 11.24
CA ASP A 83 8.17 -4.13 11.35
C ASP A 83 7.74 -2.77 10.73
N TRP A 84 6.99 -2.83 9.63
CA TRP A 84 6.43 -1.64 8.96
C TRP A 84 5.20 -1.06 9.65
N THR A 85 4.46 -1.87 10.40
CA THR A 85 3.28 -1.39 11.15
C THR A 85 3.59 -1.01 12.60
N ALA A 86 4.77 -1.35 13.13
CA ALA A 86 5.11 -1.08 14.52
C ALA A 86 4.89 0.40 14.90
N PRO A 87 4.33 0.67 16.09
CA PRO A 87 4.07 -0.26 17.20
C PRO A 87 2.77 -1.08 17.08
N VAL A 88 2.01 -0.93 15.99
CA VAL A 88 0.74 -1.65 15.76
C VAL A 88 1.03 -3.12 15.46
N GLY A 89 0.70 -4.01 16.38
CA GLY A 89 0.90 -5.44 16.28
C GLY A 89 -0.36 -6.20 15.88
N ARG A 90 -0.27 -7.54 15.82
CA ARG A 90 -1.36 -8.45 15.40
C ARG A 90 -2.66 -8.22 16.16
N GLU A 91 -2.57 -7.97 17.47
CA GLU A 91 -3.75 -7.82 18.34
C GLU A 91 -4.60 -6.59 17.99
N ALA A 92 -3.99 -5.56 17.41
CA ALA A 92 -4.71 -4.36 16.99
C ALA A 92 -5.71 -4.63 15.84
N PHE A 93 -5.56 -5.74 15.13
CA PHE A 93 -6.43 -6.13 14.01
C PHE A 93 -7.57 -7.07 14.45
N ARG A 94 -7.42 -7.78 15.57
CA ARG A 94 -8.39 -8.78 16.03
C ARG A 94 -9.77 -8.18 16.27
N GLY A 95 -10.80 -8.79 15.65
CA GLY A 95 -12.20 -8.35 15.80
C GLY A 95 -12.50 -6.96 15.20
N ARG A 96 -11.58 -6.37 14.43
CA ARG A 96 -11.71 -5.04 13.83
C ARG A 96 -12.13 -5.13 12.37
N THR A 97 -12.79 -4.07 11.91
CA THR A 97 -12.98 -3.79 10.47
C THR A 97 -11.75 -3.04 9.96
N VAL A 98 -11.05 -3.64 9.03
CA VAL A 98 -9.75 -3.17 8.54
C VAL A 98 -9.84 -2.79 7.06
N LEU A 99 -9.18 -1.71 6.67
CA LEU A 99 -8.88 -1.36 5.29
C LEU A 99 -7.38 -1.56 5.04
N GLU A 100 -7.03 -2.35 4.05
CA GLU A 100 -5.70 -2.34 3.42
C GLU A 100 -5.80 -1.62 2.09
N ALA A 101 -5.16 -0.46 1.99
CA ALA A 101 -5.17 0.40 0.82
C ALA A 101 -3.89 0.19 0.00
N GLY A 102 -4.05 -0.34 -1.22
CA GLY A 102 -2.96 -0.76 -2.10
C GLY A 102 -2.44 -2.15 -1.73
N CYS A 103 -3.31 -3.15 -1.76
CA CYS A 103 -2.96 -4.51 -1.35
C CYS A 103 -2.04 -5.23 -2.33
N GLY A 104 -1.92 -4.77 -3.58
CA GLY A 104 -1.19 -5.44 -4.63
C GLY A 104 -1.62 -6.90 -4.78
N LYS A 105 -0.66 -7.82 -4.73
CA LYS A 105 -0.90 -9.27 -4.79
C LYS A 105 -1.36 -9.89 -3.45
N GLY A 106 -1.65 -9.08 -2.42
CA GLY A 106 -2.26 -9.53 -1.17
C GLY A 106 -1.32 -10.16 -0.13
N ARG A 107 -0.02 -9.85 -0.17
CA ARG A 107 0.91 -10.40 0.83
C ARG A 107 0.59 -9.95 2.26
N HIS A 108 0.22 -8.70 2.46
CA HIS A 108 -0.19 -8.20 3.77
C HIS A 108 -1.63 -8.60 4.08
N THR A 109 -2.52 -8.60 3.07
CA THR A 109 -3.89 -9.12 3.17
C THR A 109 -3.93 -10.51 3.78
N PHE A 110 -3.03 -11.41 3.31
CA PHE A 110 -2.93 -12.77 3.81
C PHE A 110 -2.63 -12.81 5.31
N HIS A 111 -1.67 -12.01 5.77
CA HIS A 111 -1.32 -11.96 7.19
C HIS A 111 -2.43 -11.34 8.03
N ILE A 112 -2.96 -10.18 7.61
CA ILE A 112 -4.05 -9.50 8.31
C ILE A 112 -5.29 -10.40 8.40
N GLY A 113 -5.64 -11.09 7.31
CA GLY A 113 -6.76 -12.04 7.28
C GLY A 113 -6.61 -13.17 8.31
N GLY A 114 -5.38 -13.61 8.58
CA GLY A 114 -5.05 -14.61 9.59
C GLY A 114 -5.09 -14.10 11.04
N TYR A 115 -5.18 -12.80 11.29
CA TYR A 115 -5.18 -12.22 12.64
C TYR A 115 -6.56 -12.19 13.31
N GLY A 116 -7.59 -12.77 12.70
CA GLY A 116 -8.93 -12.83 13.29
C GLY A 116 -9.67 -11.50 13.20
N VAL A 117 -9.53 -10.81 12.08
CA VAL A 117 -10.30 -9.59 11.78
C VAL A 117 -11.79 -9.87 11.69
N GLN A 118 -12.63 -8.90 12.05
CA GLN A 118 -14.07 -8.99 11.81
C GLN A 118 -14.35 -8.86 10.30
N ARG A 119 -13.65 -7.94 9.63
CA ARG A 119 -13.76 -7.69 8.19
C ARG A 119 -12.47 -7.05 7.68
N LEU A 120 -12.04 -7.44 6.49
CA LEU A 120 -10.89 -6.84 5.81
C LEU A 120 -11.30 -6.45 4.39
N PHE A 121 -11.23 -5.15 4.11
CA PHE A 121 -11.33 -4.61 2.76
C PHE A 121 -9.92 -4.44 2.21
N SER A 122 -9.57 -5.19 1.17
CA SER A 122 -8.26 -5.11 0.51
C SER A 122 -8.42 -4.48 -0.86
N LEU A 123 -7.98 -3.22 -0.98
CA LEU A 123 -8.17 -2.40 -2.15
C LEU A 123 -6.89 -2.29 -2.97
N ASP A 124 -7.00 -2.46 -4.29
CA ASP A 124 -5.97 -2.11 -5.26
C ASP A 124 -6.60 -1.72 -6.60
N LEU A 125 -5.98 -0.82 -7.34
CA LEU A 125 -6.49 -0.41 -8.64
C LEU A 125 -6.00 -1.34 -9.76
N SER A 126 -4.91 -2.08 -9.54
CA SER A 126 -4.31 -3.00 -10.51
C SER A 126 -4.98 -4.38 -10.51
N ASP A 127 -4.75 -5.14 -11.58
CA ASP A 127 -5.18 -6.54 -11.67
C ASP A 127 -4.48 -7.48 -10.68
N ALA A 128 -3.43 -7.01 -9.97
CA ALA A 128 -2.79 -7.77 -8.91
C ALA A 128 -3.75 -8.14 -7.77
N VAL A 129 -4.84 -7.39 -7.58
CA VAL A 129 -5.90 -7.71 -6.62
C VAL A 129 -6.57 -9.07 -6.90
N LEU A 130 -6.55 -9.56 -8.14
CA LEU A 130 -7.04 -10.90 -8.50
C LEU A 130 -6.16 -12.00 -7.87
N ILE A 131 -4.85 -11.77 -7.78
CA ILE A 131 -3.90 -12.66 -7.10
C ILE A 131 -4.17 -12.62 -5.59
N ALA A 132 -4.41 -11.41 -5.04
CA ALA A 132 -4.79 -11.26 -3.63
C ALA A 132 -6.04 -12.07 -3.28
N ALA A 133 -7.07 -12.05 -4.12
CA ALA A 133 -8.28 -12.83 -3.93
C ALA A 133 -8.02 -14.34 -3.92
N GLN A 134 -7.08 -14.83 -4.74
CA GLN A 134 -6.69 -16.25 -4.75
C GLN A 134 -5.96 -16.65 -3.46
N TYR A 135 -5.00 -15.84 -3.00
CA TYR A 135 -4.23 -16.11 -1.78
C TYR A 135 -5.08 -16.08 -0.51
N THR A 136 -6.12 -15.25 -0.51
CA THR A 136 -6.94 -15.01 0.68
C THR A 136 -8.29 -15.73 0.67
N LYS A 137 -8.52 -16.57 -0.32
CA LYS A 137 -9.79 -17.31 -0.49
C LYS A 137 -10.17 -18.18 0.73
N ALA A 138 -9.18 -18.57 1.55
CA ALA A 138 -9.42 -19.30 2.80
C ALA A 138 -9.94 -18.41 3.95
N PHE A 139 -9.89 -17.11 3.81
CA PHE A 139 -10.31 -16.15 4.83
C PHE A 139 -11.66 -15.51 4.47
N PRO A 140 -12.78 -15.99 5.05
CA PRO A 140 -14.11 -15.49 4.69
C PRO A 140 -14.34 -14.01 5.07
N ALA A 141 -13.55 -13.47 5.98
CA ALA A 141 -13.61 -12.06 6.38
C ALA A 141 -12.99 -11.09 5.36
N VAL A 142 -12.27 -11.60 4.34
CA VAL A 142 -11.57 -10.78 3.35
C VAL A 142 -12.45 -10.51 2.14
N SER A 143 -12.53 -9.24 1.76
CA SER A 143 -13.16 -8.75 0.54
C SER A 143 -12.12 -8.01 -0.30
N CYS A 144 -11.75 -8.57 -1.44
CA CYS A 144 -10.87 -7.92 -2.40
C CYS A 144 -11.68 -7.00 -3.32
N ILE A 145 -11.25 -5.76 -3.46
CA ILE A 145 -11.95 -4.71 -4.20
C ILE A 145 -10.98 -4.02 -5.15
N ARG A 146 -11.34 -3.95 -6.42
CA ARG A 146 -10.61 -3.14 -7.39
C ARG A 146 -11.13 -1.71 -7.34
N ALA A 147 -10.32 -0.78 -6.85
CA ALA A 147 -10.73 0.60 -6.60
C ALA A 147 -9.56 1.58 -6.58
N ASP A 148 -9.87 2.85 -6.83
CA ASP A 148 -8.93 3.97 -6.74
C ASP A 148 -8.86 4.49 -5.29
N LEU A 149 -7.65 4.60 -4.74
CA LEU A 149 -7.42 5.14 -3.41
C LEU A 149 -7.71 6.65 -3.30
N LEU A 150 -7.76 7.36 -4.41
CA LEU A 150 -8.20 8.76 -4.45
C LEU A 150 -9.72 8.91 -4.36
N ARG A 151 -10.47 7.80 -4.43
CA ARG A 151 -11.94 7.71 -4.34
C ARG A 151 -12.31 6.39 -3.71
N ILE A 152 -11.92 6.19 -2.45
CA ILE A 152 -12.17 4.94 -1.72
C ILE A 152 -13.68 4.69 -1.65
N PRO A 153 -14.20 3.60 -2.22
CA PRO A 153 -15.64 3.34 -2.31
C PRO A 153 -16.21 2.75 -1.02
N LEU A 154 -15.83 3.34 0.11
CA LEU A 154 -16.34 2.99 1.44
C LEU A 154 -16.99 4.23 2.07
N ALA A 155 -18.00 4.00 2.90
CA ALA A 155 -18.66 5.03 3.67
C ALA A 155 -17.68 5.73 4.62
N ASP A 156 -18.01 6.96 5.03
CA ASP A 156 -17.31 7.68 6.08
C ASP A 156 -17.37 6.87 7.38
N ASP A 157 -16.34 6.97 8.20
CA ASP A 157 -16.30 6.37 9.54
C ASP A 157 -16.67 4.86 9.56
N SER A 158 -16.21 4.10 8.55
CA SER A 158 -16.59 2.70 8.33
C SER A 158 -15.56 1.68 8.83
N VAL A 159 -14.28 2.08 8.99
CA VAL A 159 -13.19 1.16 9.37
C VAL A 159 -12.53 1.55 10.68
N ASP A 160 -12.12 0.54 11.46
CA ASP A 160 -11.43 0.74 12.75
C ASP A 160 -9.93 0.95 12.57
N VAL A 161 -9.33 0.31 11.54
CA VAL A 161 -7.91 0.41 11.21
C VAL A 161 -7.76 0.57 9.71
N ALA A 162 -6.99 1.56 9.29
CA ALA A 162 -6.58 1.73 7.90
C ALA A 162 -5.06 1.54 7.76
N VAL A 163 -4.63 0.70 6.84
CA VAL A 163 -3.22 0.40 6.56
C VAL A 163 -2.90 0.77 5.12
N CYS A 164 -1.85 1.58 4.90
CA CYS A 164 -1.37 1.95 3.58
C CYS A 164 0.17 1.90 3.56
N LEU A 165 0.72 0.79 3.08
CA LEU A 165 2.14 0.49 3.14
C LEU A 165 2.75 0.46 1.74
N GLY A 166 3.62 1.42 1.44
CA GLY A 166 4.34 1.45 0.17
C GLY A 166 3.51 1.96 -1.02
N VAL A 167 2.41 2.68 -0.78
CA VAL A 167 1.45 3.06 -1.84
C VAL A 167 1.20 4.56 -1.92
N LEU A 168 1.00 5.23 -0.80
CA LEU A 168 0.58 6.64 -0.77
C LEU A 168 1.49 7.55 -1.63
N HIS A 169 2.79 7.32 -1.60
CA HIS A 169 3.78 8.09 -2.35
C HIS A 169 3.83 7.76 -3.87
N HIS A 170 3.02 6.81 -4.33
CA HIS A 170 2.81 6.50 -5.75
C HIS A 170 1.48 7.03 -6.29
N LEU A 171 0.67 7.68 -5.46
CA LEU A 171 -0.54 8.35 -5.92
C LEU A 171 -0.20 9.67 -6.62
N GLN A 172 -1.04 10.09 -7.55
CA GLN A 172 -0.88 11.38 -8.23
C GLN A 172 -1.03 12.55 -7.25
N ASP A 173 -1.91 12.41 -6.28
CA ASP A 173 -2.09 13.33 -5.15
C ASP A 173 -2.03 12.55 -3.83
N PRO A 174 -0.84 12.41 -3.21
CA PRO A 174 -0.71 11.68 -1.96
C PRO A 174 -1.51 12.29 -0.80
N GLN A 175 -1.67 13.62 -0.78
CA GLN A 175 -2.44 14.29 0.28
C GLN A 175 -3.93 14.00 0.15
N ALA A 176 -4.48 13.98 -1.07
CA ALA A 176 -5.87 13.56 -1.30
C ALA A 176 -6.08 12.10 -0.90
N GLY A 177 -5.14 11.20 -1.23
CA GLY A 177 -5.19 9.80 -0.76
C GLY A 177 -5.19 9.68 0.76
N LEU A 178 -4.38 10.49 1.44
CA LEU A 178 -4.37 10.55 2.91
C LEU A 178 -5.73 11.03 3.47
N ARG A 179 -6.36 12.04 2.83
CA ARG A 179 -7.70 12.51 3.24
C ARG A 179 -8.76 11.43 3.07
N GLU A 180 -8.70 10.64 2.01
CA GLU A 180 -9.62 9.51 1.79
C GLU A 180 -9.46 8.40 2.84
N LEU A 181 -8.20 8.02 3.19
CA LEU A 181 -7.93 7.10 4.28
C LEU A 181 -8.48 7.61 5.61
N TRP A 182 -8.33 8.92 5.87
CA TRP A 182 -8.84 9.56 7.08
C TRP A 182 -10.35 9.66 7.12
N ARG A 183 -10.99 9.88 5.98
CA ARG A 183 -12.45 9.94 5.84
C ARG A 183 -13.11 8.63 6.26
N VAL A 184 -12.62 7.52 5.74
CA VAL A 184 -13.20 6.20 6.02
C VAL A 184 -12.89 5.65 7.42
N LEU A 185 -11.91 6.25 8.09
CA LEU A 185 -11.50 5.84 9.43
C LEU A 185 -12.53 6.35 10.46
N LYS A 186 -13.01 5.46 11.33
CA LYS A 186 -13.91 5.83 12.45
C LYS A 186 -13.25 6.79 13.44
N PRO A 187 -14.02 7.62 14.16
CA PRO A 187 -13.52 8.28 15.36
C PRO A 187 -12.90 7.25 16.33
N GLY A 188 -11.70 7.52 16.84
CA GLY A 188 -10.90 6.57 17.63
C GLY A 188 -10.23 5.47 16.82
N GLY A 189 -10.35 5.49 15.50
CA GLY A 189 -9.69 4.54 14.62
C GLY A 189 -8.20 4.86 14.38
N THR A 190 -7.43 3.86 13.96
CA THR A 190 -5.98 3.94 13.80
C THR A 190 -5.59 3.90 12.32
N LEU A 191 -4.79 4.87 11.87
CA LEU A 191 -4.14 4.91 10.56
C LEU A 191 -2.69 4.46 10.70
N VAL A 192 -2.26 3.55 9.82
CA VAL A 192 -0.88 3.10 9.72
C VAL A 192 -0.36 3.35 8.30
N LEU A 193 0.71 4.14 8.18
CA LEU A 193 1.34 4.46 6.91
C LEU A 193 2.81 4.01 6.89
N TRP A 194 3.27 3.56 5.73
CA TRP A 194 4.69 3.46 5.42
C TRP A 194 4.96 4.12 4.07
N VAL A 195 5.87 5.10 4.05
CA VAL A 195 6.18 5.90 2.86
C VAL A 195 7.68 6.12 2.69
N TYR A 196 8.13 6.35 1.45
CA TYR A 196 9.49 6.75 1.17
C TYR A 196 9.78 8.13 1.75
N ALA A 197 10.83 8.22 2.57
CA ALA A 197 11.29 9.48 3.11
C ALA A 197 12.17 10.24 2.12
N ARG A 198 12.11 11.57 2.14
CA ARG A 198 13.10 12.40 1.44
C ARG A 198 14.45 12.36 2.16
N GLU A 199 14.38 12.37 3.48
CA GLU A 199 15.54 12.23 4.35
C GLU A 199 16.17 10.84 4.17
N GLY A 200 17.49 10.77 4.11
CA GLY A 200 18.23 9.54 3.85
C GLY A 200 18.26 9.08 2.38
N ASN A 201 17.38 9.59 1.52
CA ASN A 201 17.29 9.22 0.10
C ASN A 201 17.83 10.30 -0.86
N GLY A 202 18.63 11.24 -0.38
CA GLY A 202 19.10 12.37 -1.20
C GLY A 202 19.78 11.94 -2.50
N TRP A 203 20.58 10.88 -2.49
CA TRP A 203 21.24 10.36 -3.68
C TRP A 203 20.25 9.71 -4.67
N ILE A 204 19.19 9.03 -4.17
CA ILE A 204 18.13 8.48 -5.02
C ILE A 204 17.37 9.62 -5.70
N VAL A 205 17.01 10.64 -4.95
CA VAL A 205 16.31 11.81 -5.46
C VAL A 205 17.16 12.57 -6.48
N ALA A 206 18.50 12.62 -6.28
CA ALA A 206 19.40 13.36 -7.18
C ALA A 206 19.76 12.58 -8.46
N LEU A 207 19.87 11.25 -8.40
CA LEU A 207 20.40 10.43 -9.49
C LEU A 207 19.36 9.48 -10.08
N VAL A 208 18.62 8.74 -9.22
CA VAL A 208 17.69 7.70 -9.67
C VAL A 208 16.38 8.31 -10.15
N ASP A 209 15.85 9.29 -9.44
CA ASP A 209 14.57 9.94 -9.79
C ASP A 209 14.58 10.64 -11.16
N PRO A 210 15.63 11.43 -11.55
CA PRO A 210 15.73 11.97 -12.90
C PRO A 210 15.85 10.89 -13.98
N LEU A 211 16.63 9.83 -13.74
CA LEU A 211 16.75 8.69 -14.66
C LEU A 211 15.40 7.98 -14.83
N ARG A 212 14.68 7.75 -13.75
CA ARG A 212 13.35 7.17 -13.75
C ARG A 212 12.38 8.02 -14.57
N LYS A 213 12.24 9.30 -14.26
CA LYS A 213 11.31 10.23 -14.93
C LYS A 213 11.66 10.47 -16.39
N GLY A 214 12.95 10.52 -16.71
CA GLY A 214 13.44 10.83 -18.07
C GLY A 214 13.45 9.63 -19.01
N LEU A 215 13.67 8.43 -18.50
CA LEU A 215 13.95 7.26 -19.32
C LEU A 215 13.18 6.01 -18.90
N THR A 216 13.47 5.47 -17.70
CA THR A 216 13.08 4.08 -17.40
C THR A 216 11.57 3.91 -17.19
N SER A 217 10.86 4.90 -16.66
CA SER A 217 9.40 4.87 -16.52
C SER A 217 8.64 4.86 -17.86
N ARG A 218 9.30 5.19 -18.97
CA ARG A 218 8.71 5.17 -20.32
C ARG A 218 8.90 3.83 -21.01
N ILE A 219 9.71 2.94 -20.45
CA ILE A 219 9.98 1.62 -21.00
C ILE A 219 9.01 0.63 -20.36
N PRO A 220 8.25 -0.15 -21.15
CA PRO A 220 7.38 -1.18 -20.60
C PRO A 220 8.14 -2.13 -19.69
N THR A 221 7.57 -2.47 -18.53
CA THR A 221 8.23 -3.32 -17.51
C THR A 221 8.78 -4.63 -18.08
N LYS A 222 8.06 -5.23 -19.03
CA LYS A 222 8.49 -6.48 -19.71
C LYS A 222 9.81 -6.34 -20.47
N LEU A 223 10.11 -5.14 -21.00
CA LEU A 223 11.36 -4.82 -21.69
C LEU A 223 12.43 -4.30 -20.73
N LEU A 224 12.03 -3.52 -19.74
CA LEU A 224 12.94 -2.93 -18.76
C LEU A 224 13.54 -3.99 -17.82
N ARG A 225 12.74 -4.97 -17.41
CA ARG A 225 13.16 -6.03 -16.49
C ARG A 225 14.43 -6.76 -16.95
N PRO A 226 14.53 -7.32 -18.17
CA PRO A 226 15.76 -8.00 -18.62
C PRO A 226 16.96 -7.05 -18.72
N LEU A 227 16.73 -5.76 -19.03
CA LEU A 227 17.80 -4.75 -19.07
C LEU A 227 18.36 -4.44 -17.68
N LEU A 228 17.54 -4.55 -16.63
CA LEU A 228 17.94 -4.31 -15.24
C LEU A 228 18.47 -5.55 -14.52
N LEU A 229 18.37 -6.76 -15.12
CA LEU A 229 18.91 -7.99 -14.51
C LEU A 229 20.38 -7.90 -14.13
N PRO A 230 21.31 -7.41 -14.99
CA PRO A 230 22.71 -7.29 -14.62
C PRO A 230 22.94 -6.35 -13.43
N LEU A 231 22.22 -5.22 -13.39
CA LEU A 231 22.25 -4.27 -12.27
C LEU A 231 21.74 -4.92 -10.98
N SER A 232 20.59 -5.60 -11.06
CA SER A 232 19.98 -6.30 -9.92
C SER A 232 20.89 -7.41 -9.37
N PHE A 233 21.54 -8.16 -10.27
CA PHE A 233 22.47 -9.22 -9.89
C PHE A 233 23.75 -8.66 -9.25
N SER A 234 24.31 -7.59 -9.82
CA SER A 234 25.48 -6.90 -9.25
C SER A 234 25.18 -6.33 -7.86
N LEU A 235 24.00 -5.70 -7.69
CA LEU A 235 23.54 -5.24 -6.38
C LEU A 235 23.37 -6.42 -5.42
N PHE A 236 22.75 -7.51 -5.84
CA PHE A 236 22.58 -8.71 -5.01
C PHE A 236 23.92 -9.26 -4.52
N LEU A 237 24.92 -9.38 -5.40
CA LEU A 237 26.27 -9.82 -5.01
C LEU A 237 26.91 -8.84 -4.00
N ALA A 238 26.83 -7.54 -4.26
CA ALA A 238 27.35 -6.53 -3.35
C ALA A 238 26.67 -6.62 -1.97
N LEU A 239 25.35 -6.82 -1.93
CA LEU A 239 24.59 -7.02 -0.70
C LEU A 239 25.06 -8.26 0.07
N LYS A 240 25.26 -9.38 -0.63
CA LYS A 240 25.70 -10.64 0.00
C LYS A 240 27.14 -10.61 0.47
N LEU A 241 28.04 -10.00 -0.30
CA LEU A 241 29.48 -10.02 -0.04
C LEU A 241 29.93 -8.90 0.92
N LEU A 242 29.33 -7.70 0.82
CA LEU A 242 29.75 -6.55 1.62
C LEU A 242 28.89 -6.34 2.85
N TYR A 243 27.55 -6.35 2.69
CA TYR A 243 26.62 -6.02 3.78
C TYR A 243 26.21 -7.24 4.61
N GLY A 244 26.10 -8.43 3.99
CA GLY A 244 25.71 -9.66 4.67
C GLY A 244 26.63 -10.06 5.82
N PRO A 245 27.97 -10.07 5.66
CA PRO A 245 28.90 -10.41 6.73
C PRO A 245 28.87 -9.40 7.89
N VAL A 246 28.67 -8.12 7.58
CA VAL A 246 28.64 -7.04 8.57
C VAL A 246 27.39 -7.13 9.44
N THR A 247 26.21 -7.43 8.85
CA THR A 247 24.96 -7.57 9.58
C THR A 247 24.89 -8.84 10.43
N ARG A 248 25.67 -9.88 10.10
CA ARG A 248 25.79 -11.11 10.91
C ARG A 248 26.58 -10.92 12.20
N ARG A 249 27.46 -9.90 12.26
CA ARG A 249 28.34 -9.62 13.43
C ARG A 249 27.71 -8.69 14.47
N GLY A 250 26.53 -8.19 14.24
CA GLY A 250 25.81 -7.34 15.19
C GLY A 250 24.83 -6.41 14.47
N GLU A 251 23.73 -6.07 15.12
CA GLU A 251 22.66 -5.22 14.55
C GLU A 251 23.04 -3.73 14.38
N ARG A 252 24.26 -3.35 14.81
CA ARG A 252 24.72 -1.98 14.65
C ARG A 252 25.20 -1.73 13.23
N PRO A 253 24.58 -0.77 12.48
CA PRO A 253 25.06 -0.39 11.18
C PRO A 253 26.52 0.06 11.31
N VAL A 254 27.40 -0.51 10.49
CA VAL A 254 28.80 -0.07 10.45
C VAL A 254 28.79 1.32 9.81
N GLY A 255 29.03 2.35 10.60
CA GLY A 255 28.80 3.75 10.25
C GLY A 255 29.56 4.28 9.02
N TRP A 256 30.59 3.54 8.55
CA TRP A 256 31.36 3.91 7.37
C TRP A 256 30.76 3.36 6.04
N LEU A 257 29.87 2.35 6.09
CA LEU A 257 29.19 1.85 4.88
C LEU A 257 28.04 2.76 4.50
N PRO A 258 27.98 3.22 3.24
CA PRO A 258 26.88 4.04 2.78
C PRO A 258 25.57 3.26 2.87
N TYR A 259 24.50 3.92 3.33
CA TYR A 259 23.14 3.37 3.37
C TYR A 259 23.03 2.05 4.18
N ALA A 260 23.91 1.87 5.17
CA ALA A 260 24.16 0.60 5.86
C ALA A 260 22.90 -0.01 6.51
N ALA A 261 22.00 0.81 7.08
CA ALA A 261 20.78 0.34 7.72
C ALA A 261 19.87 -0.35 6.69
N TYR A 262 19.62 0.29 5.56
CA TYR A 262 18.74 -0.23 4.52
C TYR A 262 19.39 -1.38 3.74
N LEU A 263 20.61 -1.20 3.21
CA LEU A 263 21.29 -2.23 2.44
C LEU A 263 21.62 -3.46 3.29
N GLY A 264 21.93 -3.27 4.56
CA GLY A 264 22.06 -4.35 5.53
C GLY A 264 20.75 -5.11 5.76
N TYR A 265 19.63 -4.42 5.81
CA TYR A 265 18.31 -5.04 5.91
C TYR A 265 17.98 -5.89 4.68
N ILE A 266 18.09 -5.34 3.46
CA ILE A 266 17.78 -6.05 2.23
C ILE A 266 18.82 -7.10 1.85
N SER A 267 20.02 -7.10 2.45
CA SER A 267 21.03 -8.15 2.25
C SER A 267 20.54 -9.55 2.66
N LYS A 268 19.50 -9.62 3.50
CA LYS A 268 18.86 -10.87 3.93
C LYS A 268 17.91 -11.45 2.89
N PHE A 269 17.49 -10.65 1.89
CA PHE A 269 16.49 -11.03 0.92
C PHE A 269 17.05 -11.96 -0.18
N PRO A 270 16.20 -12.80 -0.80
CA PRO A 270 16.55 -13.56 -1.98
C PRO A 270 16.70 -12.63 -3.20
N PHE A 271 17.35 -13.13 -4.26
CA PHE A 271 17.59 -12.35 -5.49
C PHE A 271 16.30 -11.73 -6.06
N ARG A 272 15.23 -12.51 -6.10
CA ARG A 272 13.93 -12.04 -6.65
C ARG A 272 13.39 -10.79 -5.93
N GLU A 273 13.56 -10.68 -4.61
CA GLU A 273 13.16 -9.48 -3.87
C GLU A 273 14.07 -8.30 -4.14
N VAL A 274 15.37 -8.53 -4.31
CA VAL A 274 16.31 -7.46 -4.69
C VAL A 274 16.00 -6.95 -6.11
N GLU A 275 15.73 -7.86 -7.05
CA GLU A 275 15.26 -7.52 -8.39
C GLU A 275 13.98 -6.67 -8.34
N HIS A 276 13.00 -7.10 -7.52
CA HIS A 276 11.75 -6.37 -7.35
C HIS A 276 11.97 -4.95 -6.79
N ILE A 277 12.86 -4.81 -5.80
CA ILE A 277 13.22 -3.50 -5.25
C ILE A 277 13.83 -2.58 -6.32
N VAL A 278 14.71 -3.11 -7.17
CA VAL A 278 15.31 -2.34 -8.28
C VAL A 278 14.24 -1.89 -9.27
N LEU A 279 13.30 -2.77 -9.62
CA LEU A 279 12.17 -2.44 -10.49
C LEU A 279 11.28 -1.37 -9.85
N ASP A 280 10.96 -1.50 -8.58
CA ASP A 280 10.10 -0.58 -7.82
C ASP A 280 10.66 0.85 -7.76
N HIS A 281 11.98 0.99 -7.75
CA HIS A 281 12.63 2.30 -7.82
C HIS A 281 12.73 2.87 -9.24
N LEU A 282 12.68 2.06 -10.29
CA LEU A 282 12.98 2.49 -11.65
C LEU A 282 11.79 2.44 -12.63
N CYS A 283 10.74 1.64 -12.32
CA CYS A 283 9.58 1.50 -13.21
C CYS A 283 8.54 2.59 -13.06
N PRO A 284 8.01 2.90 -11.85
CA PRO A 284 6.78 3.68 -11.74
C PRO A 284 6.99 5.13 -12.18
N PRO A 285 6.10 5.71 -13.00
CA PRO A 285 6.19 7.12 -13.38
C PRO A 285 6.04 8.06 -12.19
N ILE A 286 5.26 7.64 -11.18
CA ILE A 286 5.04 8.41 -9.95
C ILE A 286 5.75 7.72 -8.78
N ALA A 287 6.67 8.41 -8.14
CA ALA A 287 7.15 8.11 -6.79
C ALA A 287 7.66 9.40 -6.13
N TYR A 288 7.01 9.78 -5.06
CA TYR A 288 7.41 10.92 -4.25
C TYR A 288 8.25 10.46 -3.07
N TYR A 289 9.20 11.29 -2.69
CA TYR A 289 9.96 11.14 -1.45
C TYR A 289 9.45 12.21 -0.48
N LEU A 290 8.66 11.79 0.50
CA LEU A 290 7.93 12.69 1.40
C LEU A 290 8.81 13.08 2.59
N SER A 291 8.96 14.38 2.82
CA SER A 291 9.69 14.86 3.98
C SER A 291 8.83 14.80 5.24
N ARG A 292 9.47 14.69 6.40
CA ARG A 292 8.77 14.74 7.68
C ARG A 292 7.95 16.04 7.86
N PRO A 293 8.47 17.24 7.57
CA PRO A 293 7.67 18.47 7.65
C PRO A 293 6.45 18.46 6.72
N THR A 294 6.56 17.86 5.52
CA THR A 294 5.43 17.72 4.61
C THR A 294 4.31 16.87 5.24
N LEU A 295 4.68 15.70 5.78
CA LEU A 295 3.72 14.82 6.44
C LEU A 295 3.13 15.46 7.70
N GLU A 296 3.95 16.12 8.53
CA GLU A 296 3.47 16.86 9.72
C GLU A 296 2.45 17.93 9.34
N GLY A 297 2.69 18.67 8.24
CA GLY A 297 1.74 19.65 7.72
C GLY A 297 0.40 19.03 7.31
N TRP A 298 0.42 17.89 6.62
CA TRP A 298 -0.80 17.18 6.25
C TRP A 298 -1.59 16.65 7.45
N PHE A 299 -0.88 16.10 8.46
CA PHE A 299 -1.53 15.64 9.69
C PHE A 299 -2.06 16.81 10.56
N ALA A 300 -1.41 17.98 10.53
CA ALA A 300 -1.93 19.17 11.21
C ALA A 300 -3.30 19.60 10.68
N GLU A 301 -3.55 19.45 9.37
CA GLU A 301 -4.88 19.69 8.77
C GLU A 301 -5.92 18.66 9.23
N LEU A 302 -5.53 17.41 9.43
CA LEU A 302 -6.42 16.31 9.83
C LEU A 302 -6.74 16.29 11.32
N LYS A 303 -5.96 17.00 12.15
CA LYS A 303 -6.14 17.13 13.60
C LYS A 303 -6.29 15.77 14.31
N PRO A 304 -5.29 14.87 14.21
CA PRO A 304 -5.32 13.60 14.91
C PRO A 304 -5.30 13.81 16.43
N ALA A 305 -5.87 12.87 17.20
CA ALA A 305 -5.73 12.84 18.66
C ALA A 305 -4.28 12.57 19.05
N THR A 306 -3.66 11.63 18.37
CA THR A 306 -2.24 11.29 18.50
C THR A 306 -1.64 10.99 17.15
N PHE A 307 -0.36 11.29 16.96
CA PHE A 307 0.41 10.77 15.84
C PHE A 307 1.88 10.61 16.22
N GLU A 308 2.49 9.57 15.68
CA GLU A 308 3.87 9.20 15.93
C GLU A 308 4.60 8.93 14.60
N PHE A 309 5.80 9.49 14.46
CA PHE A 309 6.71 9.19 13.37
C PHE A 309 7.83 8.27 13.84
N ARG A 310 8.01 7.16 13.13
CA ARG A 310 9.13 6.25 13.34
C ARG A 310 10.03 6.23 12.12
N TRP A 311 11.31 6.52 12.35
CA TRP A 311 12.34 6.45 11.32
C TRP A 311 12.73 5.00 11.05
N HIS A 312 12.34 4.46 9.89
CA HIS A 312 12.59 3.06 9.54
C HIS A 312 13.74 2.96 8.54
N ASN A 313 14.74 2.10 8.84
CA ASN A 313 15.93 1.84 8.02
C ASN A 313 16.65 3.10 7.52
N ARG A 314 16.44 4.25 8.13
CA ARG A 314 16.96 5.56 7.75
C ARG A 314 16.65 5.98 6.30
N ASN A 315 15.53 5.53 5.75
CA ASN A 315 15.10 5.86 4.39
C ASN A 315 13.59 5.92 4.20
N SER A 316 12.81 5.61 5.23
CA SER A 316 11.35 5.61 5.16
C SER A 316 10.73 6.06 6.48
N TRP A 317 9.49 6.56 6.39
CA TRP A 317 8.69 6.93 7.53
C TRP A 317 7.57 5.92 7.75
N ASN A 318 7.50 5.38 8.97
CA ASN A 318 6.28 4.79 9.49
C ASN A 318 5.54 5.89 10.24
N VAL A 319 4.25 6.03 9.99
CA VAL A 319 3.40 6.95 10.71
C VAL A 319 2.21 6.19 11.26
N VAL A 320 1.96 6.34 12.56
CA VAL A 320 0.75 5.84 13.20
C VAL A 320 0.01 7.04 13.77
N ALA A 321 -1.28 7.17 13.42
CA ALA A 321 -2.12 8.27 13.85
C ALA A 321 -3.49 7.76 14.29
N GLU A 322 -4.06 8.35 15.34
CA GLU A 322 -5.41 8.05 15.81
C GLU A 322 -6.34 9.22 15.49
N LYS A 323 -7.48 8.92 14.88
CA LYS A 323 -8.53 9.91 14.63
C LYS A 323 -9.19 10.28 15.96
N ALA A 324 -9.40 11.58 16.20
CA ALA A 324 -10.04 12.03 17.43
C ALA A 324 -11.38 11.31 17.63
N ALA A 325 -11.63 10.85 18.84
CA ALA A 325 -12.95 10.31 19.20
C ALA A 325 -14.02 11.39 19.02
N ALA A 326 -15.20 11.00 18.56
CA ALA A 326 -16.33 11.94 18.55
C ALA A 326 -16.53 12.45 19.98
N GLY A 327 -16.40 13.75 20.19
CA GLY A 327 -16.64 14.35 21.50
C GLY A 327 -18.01 13.94 21.98
N ARG A 328 -18.14 13.46 23.22
CA ARG A 328 -19.42 13.44 23.90
C ARG A 328 -19.78 14.92 24.05
N HIS A 329 -20.74 15.36 23.27
CA HIS A 329 -21.39 16.64 23.60
C HIS A 329 -22.05 16.44 24.98
N GLU A 330 -21.37 16.88 26.04
CA GLU A 330 -21.98 17.11 27.34
C GLU A 330 -22.94 18.29 27.24
#